data_d15d8168ce8bd4392aa070359ca72b14
#
_entry.id   d15d8168ce8bd4392aa070359ca72b14
#
_cell.length_a   1.000
_cell.length_b   1.000
_cell.length_c   1.000
_cell.angle_alpha   90.00
_cell.angle_beta   90.00
_cell.angle_gamma   90.00
#
_symmetry.space_group_name_H-M   'P 1'
#
loop_
_entity.id
_entity.type
_entity.pdbx_description
1 polymer ?
#
loop_
_entity_poly.entity_id
_entity_poly.type
_entity_poly.pdbx_seq_one_letter_code
_entity_poly.pdbx_strand_id
1 'polypeptide(L)'
;MEKEREIATRLKIKSPICLDKNATDLNFNNGLDLVFKNLNNISFVCGSHNEASVLKIMKMMSEKGISKEDNKIWFGQLYGMSDNITFNLAKKGYNVFKILPFGPVKNLMPYLIRRAEENSSVKGQTGRELQLILNERKRRKLEKV
;
A
#
# COMPACT_ATOMS: atom_id res chain seq x y z
N MET A 1 -9.23 -14.08 -2.39
CA MET A 1 -8.83 -14.84 -1.16
C MET A 1 -9.82 -15.96 -0.84
N GLU A 2 -11.14 -15.66 -0.72
CA GLU A 2 -12.16 -16.69 -0.40
C GLU A 2 -12.15 -17.86 -1.37
N LYS A 3 -12.23 -17.62 -2.67
CA LYS A 3 -12.15 -18.66 -3.69
C LYS A 3 -10.92 -19.58 -3.57
N GLU A 4 -9.75 -19.03 -3.24
CA GLU A 4 -8.54 -19.82 -3.04
C GLU A 4 -8.62 -20.69 -1.80
N ARG A 5 -9.24 -20.20 -0.73
CA ARG A 5 -9.50 -21.01 0.49
C ARG A 5 -10.50 -22.13 0.22
N GLU A 6 -11.58 -21.83 -0.50
CA GLU A 6 -12.57 -22.86 -0.93
C GLU A 6 -11.93 -23.94 -1.80
N ILE A 7 -11.12 -23.53 -2.78
CA ILE A 7 -10.39 -24.48 -3.64
C ILE A 7 -9.46 -25.36 -2.81
N ALA A 8 -8.68 -24.76 -1.91
CA ALA A 8 -7.77 -25.49 -1.04
C ALA A 8 -8.50 -26.51 -0.15
N THR A 9 -9.65 -26.12 0.42
CA THR A 9 -10.50 -27.00 1.21
C THR A 9 -11.05 -28.16 0.36
N ARG A 10 -11.57 -27.86 -0.84
CA ARG A 10 -12.12 -28.86 -1.75
C ARG A 10 -11.07 -29.87 -2.21
N LEU A 11 -9.87 -29.39 -2.51
CA LEU A 11 -8.76 -30.23 -2.97
C LEU A 11 -7.95 -30.88 -1.83
N LYS A 12 -8.30 -30.56 -0.56
CA LYS A 12 -7.56 -31.02 0.64
C LYS A 12 -6.07 -30.70 0.60
N ILE A 13 -5.72 -29.53 0.06
CA ILE A 13 -4.34 -29.01 0.03
C ILE A 13 -4.19 -27.82 0.97
N LYS A 14 -2.93 -27.50 1.29
CA LYS A 14 -2.64 -26.32 2.09
C LYS A 14 -3.05 -25.05 1.33
N SER A 15 -3.81 -24.17 1.99
CA SER A 15 -4.20 -22.88 1.40
C SER A 15 -2.96 -22.00 1.12
N PRO A 16 -2.87 -21.38 -0.06
CA PRO A 16 -1.81 -20.40 -0.36
C PRO A 16 -2.01 -19.06 0.35
N ILE A 17 -3.19 -18.86 0.96
CA ILE A 17 -3.54 -17.61 1.65
C ILE A 17 -2.98 -17.63 3.07
N CYS A 18 -2.29 -16.57 3.47
CA CYS A 18 -1.80 -16.40 4.84
C CYS A 18 -2.95 -16.49 5.86
N LEU A 19 -2.65 -17.03 7.04
CA LEU A 19 -3.65 -17.27 8.09
C LEU A 19 -4.26 -15.98 8.62
N ASP A 20 -3.41 -14.97 8.83
CA ASP A 20 -3.79 -13.70 9.43
C ASP A 20 -3.01 -12.52 8.82
N LYS A 21 -3.29 -11.33 9.34
CA LYS A 21 -2.62 -10.10 8.91
C LYS A 21 -1.13 -10.11 9.21
N ASN A 22 -0.72 -10.61 10.35
CA ASN A 22 0.70 -10.64 10.74
C ASN A 22 1.51 -11.55 9.81
N ALA A 23 0.98 -12.72 9.49
CA ALA A 23 1.59 -13.63 8.51
C ALA A 23 1.66 -13.00 7.12
N THR A 24 0.63 -12.24 6.73
CA THR A 24 0.61 -11.50 5.45
C THR A 24 1.67 -10.40 5.43
N ASP A 25 1.76 -9.59 6.48
CA ASP A 25 2.76 -8.52 6.60
C ASP A 25 4.19 -9.08 6.62
N LEU A 26 4.40 -10.20 7.32
CA LEU A 26 5.70 -10.88 7.34
C LEU A 26 6.09 -11.40 5.96
N ASN A 27 5.16 -12.07 5.28
CA ASN A 27 5.39 -12.60 3.93
C ASN A 27 5.70 -11.48 2.93
N PHE A 28 4.95 -10.37 3.00
CA PHE A 28 5.22 -9.18 2.19
C PHE A 28 6.63 -8.62 2.48
N ASN A 29 6.99 -8.46 3.73
CA ASN A 29 8.29 -7.94 4.14
C ASN A 29 9.46 -8.86 3.75
N ASN A 30 9.28 -10.18 3.78
CA ASN A 30 10.26 -11.15 3.26
C ASN A 30 10.42 -10.99 1.73
N GLY A 31 9.31 -10.76 1.01
CA GLY A 31 9.33 -10.43 -0.40
C GLY A 31 10.15 -9.17 -0.70
N LEU A 32 10.01 -8.12 0.11
CA LEU A 32 10.81 -6.91 -0.01
C LEU A 32 12.31 -7.21 0.13
N ASP A 33 12.70 -8.00 1.11
CA ASP A 33 14.11 -8.37 1.33
C ASP A 33 14.69 -9.11 0.11
N LEU A 34 13.89 -9.98 -0.53
CA LEU A 34 14.26 -10.66 -1.77
C LEU A 34 14.38 -9.69 -2.96
N VAL A 35 13.42 -8.77 -3.10
CA VAL A 35 13.43 -7.72 -4.14
C VAL A 35 14.70 -6.87 -4.03
N PHE A 36 15.01 -6.39 -2.83
CA PHE A 36 16.17 -5.54 -2.59
C PHE A 36 17.53 -6.26 -2.77
N LYS A 37 17.55 -7.59 -2.72
CA LYS A 37 18.74 -8.38 -3.09
C LYS A 37 18.95 -8.44 -4.61
N ASN A 38 17.89 -8.25 -5.39
CA ASN A 38 17.89 -8.44 -6.85
C ASN A 38 17.55 -7.18 -7.65
N LEU A 39 17.62 -5.99 -7.05
CA LEU A 39 17.24 -4.72 -7.69
C LEU A 39 17.99 -4.41 -8.98
N ASN A 40 19.16 -5.01 -9.21
CA ASN A 40 19.88 -4.84 -10.48
C ASN A 40 19.07 -5.34 -11.68
N ASN A 41 18.29 -6.39 -11.47
CA ASN A 41 17.56 -7.13 -12.51
C ASN A 41 16.05 -6.89 -12.52
N ILE A 42 15.51 -6.22 -11.49
CA ILE A 42 14.06 -6.06 -11.31
C ILE A 42 13.69 -4.63 -10.96
N SER A 43 12.51 -4.23 -11.37
CA SER A 43 11.82 -3.04 -10.86
C SER A 43 10.58 -3.48 -10.11
N PHE A 44 10.15 -2.72 -9.11
CA PHE A 44 8.94 -3.06 -8.38
C PHE A 44 8.08 -1.86 -7.99
N VAL A 45 6.82 -2.16 -7.79
CA VAL A 45 5.84 -1.21 -7.26
C VAL A 45 5.37 -1.70 -5.89
N CYS A 46 5.57 -0.88 -4.87
CA CYS A 46 4.99 -1.12 -3.56
C CYS A 46 3.52 -0.69 -3.55
N GLY A 47 2.62 -1.61 -3.88
CA GLY A 47 1.17 -1.42 -3.80
C GLY A 47 0.65 -1.71 -2.39
N SER A 48 1.00 -0.89 -1.40
CA SER A 48 0.66 -1.15 0.00
C SER A 48 0.10 0.08 0.71
N HIS A 49 -0.85 -0.17 1.62
CA HIS A 49 -1.40 0.80 2.57
C HIS A 49 -0.77 0.64 3.98
N ASN A 50 0.18 -0.28 4.15
CA ASN A 50 0.87 -0.51 5.41
C ASN A 50 2.05 0.46 5.57
N GLU A 51 1.92 1.43 6.47
CA GLU A 51 2.95 2.42 6.76
C GLU A 51 4.29 1.79 7.17
N ALA A 52 4.26 0.71 7.97
CA ALA A 52 5.47 0.04 8.43
C ALA A 52 6.27 -0.56 7.26
N SER A 53 5.59 -1.19 6.30
CA SER A 53 6.23 -1.73 5.10
C SER A 53 6.80 -0.61 4.21
N VAL A 54 6.09 0.51 4.08
CA VAL A 54 6.59 1.68 3.33
C VAL A 54 7.84 2.26 3.99
N LEU A 55 7.83 2.43 5.32
CA LEU A 55 8.99 2.90 6.07
C LEU A 55 10.18 1.94 5.96
N LYS A 56 9.93 0.61 5.96
CA LYS A 56 10.97 -0.40 5.73
C LYS A 56 11.64 -0.18 4.36
N ILE A 57 10.87 0.03 3.30
CA ILE A 57 11.40 0.29 1.96
C ILE A 57 12.28 1.56 1.96
N MET A 58 11.77 2.65 2.54
CA MET A 58 12.53 3.92 2.61
C MET A 58 13.87 3.73 3.35
N LYS A 59 13.86 2.97 4.44
CA LYS A 59 15.06 2.63 5.21
C LYS A 59 16.03 1.82 4.36
N MET A 60 15.56 0.77 3.68
CA MET A 60 16.38 -0.08 2.80
C MET A 60 17.00 0.71 1.63
N MET A 61 16.23 1.65 1.03
CA MET A 61 16.77 2.55 0.00
C MET A 61 17.90 3.41 0.56
N SER A 62 17.70 4.02 1.72
CA SER A 62 18.71 4.85 2.39
C SER A 62 19.97 4.06 2.73
N GLU A 63 19.83 2.88 3.32
CA GLU A 63 20.96 2.01 3.72
C GLU A 63 21.80 1.54 2.53
N LYS A 64 21.16 1.36 1.37
CA LYS A 64 21.83 0.95 0.12
C LYS A 64 22.27 2.13 -0.75
N GLY A 65 22.11 3.38 -0.33
CA GLY A 65 22.43 4.56 -1.11
C GLY A 65 21.62 4.70 -2.41
N ILE A 66 20.41 4.12 -2.45
CA ILE A 66 19.53 4.19 -3.63
C ILE A 66 18.82 5.54 -3.63
N SER A 67 18.83 6.23 -4.79
CA SER A 67 18.11 7.49 -4.96
C SER A 67 16.63 7.33 -4.69
N LYS A 68 16.01 8.34 -4.09
CA LYS A 68 14.56 8.39 -3.88
C LYS A 68 13.77 8.38 -5.19
N GLU A 69 14.36 8.93 -6.25
CA GLU A 69 13.81 9.04 -7.61
C GLU A 69 14.25 7.88 -8.51
N ASP A 70 14.78 6.78 -7.95
CA ASP A 70 15.18 5.62 -8.74
C ASP A 70 13.97 5.04 -9.47
N ASN A 71 14.06 4.99 -10.80
CA ASN A 71 12.97 4.53 -11.68
C ASN A 71 12.56 3.07 -11.46
N LYS A 72 13.32 2.29 -10.73
CA LYS A 72 13.02 0.89 -10.41
C LYS A 72 12.07 0.75 -9.21
N ILE A 73 11.87 1.80 -8.43
CA ILE A 73 11.10 1.75 -7.18
C ILE A 73 9.98 2.78 -7.20
N TRP A 74 8.75 2.31 -7.10
CA TRP A 74 7.55 3.13 -7.07
C TRP A 74 6.65 2.75 -5.92
N PHE A 75 5.92 3.74 -5.39
CA PHE A 75 4.89 3.53 -4.37
C PHE A 75 3.53 3.84 -4.98
N GLY A 76 2.60 2.87 -4.88
CA GLY A 76 1.25 3.00 -5.41
C GLY A 76 0.19 2.81 -4.35
N GLN A 77 -0.77 3.72 -4.26
CA GLN A 77 -1.95 3.59 -3.39
C GLN A 77 -3.23 3.79 -4.20
N LEU A 78 -4.32 3.20 -3.72
CA LEU A 78 -5.62 3.42 -4.31
C LEU A 78 -6.07 4.87 -4.09
N TYR A 79 -6.73 5.45 -5.08
CA TYR A 79 -7.29 6.79 -4.97
C TYR A 79 -8.30 6.86 -3.81
N GLY A 80 -8.21 7.92 -3.02
CA GLY A 80 -9.03 8.11 -1.82
C GLY A 80 -8.62 7.26 -0.60
N MET A 81 -7.50 6.53 -0.69
CA MET A 81 -6.97 5.74 0.43
C MET A 81 -5.52 6.10 0.72
N SER A 82 -5.16 6.12 2.01
CA SER A 82 -3.78 6.36 2.49
C SER A 82 -3.11 7.60 1.88
N ASP A 83 -3.84 8.69 1.79
CA ASP A 83 -3.35 9.96 1.24
C ASP A 83 -2.17 10.50 2.07
N ASN A 84 -2.17 10.25 3.39
CA ASN A 84 -1.05 10.56 4.26
C ASN A 84 0.27 9.89 3.79
N ILE A 85 0.23 8.63 3.34
CA ILE A 85 1.42 7.94 2.81
C ILE A 85 1.85 8.61 1.51
N THR A 86 0.94 8.74 0.54
CA THR A 86 1.23 9.27 -0.79
C THR A 86 1.82 10.68 -0.73
N PHE A 87 1.16 11.61 -0.02
CA PHE A 87 1.61 12.99 0.02
C PHE A 87 2.92 13.18 0.79
N ASN A 88 3.15 12.41 1.85
CA ASN A 88 4.43 12.45 2.57
C ASN A 88 5.58 11.88 1.74
N LEU A 89 5.37 10.81 0.98
CA LEU A 89 6.37 10.26 0.07
C LEU A 89 6.70 11.25 -1.05
N ALA A 90 5.67 11.82 -1.70
CA ALA A 90 5.83 12.83 -2.74
C ALA A 90 6.61 14.06 -2.23
N LYS A 91 6.26 14.59 -1.05
CA LYS A 91 6.97 15.71 -0.42
C LYS A 91 8.45 15.39 -0.17
N LYS A 92 8.79 14.13 0.11
CA LYS A 92 10.17 13.69 0.33
C LYS A 92 10.92 13.35 -0.96
N GLY A 93 10.29 13.47 -2.14
CA GLY A 93 10.87 13.22 -3.45
C GLY A 93 10.90 11.75 -3.88
N TYR A 94 10.06 10.89 -3.32
CA TYR A 94 9.92 9.52 -3.79
C TYR A 94 8.96 9.41 -4.98
N ASN A 95 9.18 8.43 -5.86
CA ASN A 95 8.27 8.13 -6.95
C ASN A 95 6.96 7.54 -6.41
N VAL A 96 5.86 8.26 -6.60
CA VAL A 96 4.53 7.86 -6.12
C VAL A 96 3.48 8.02 -7.21
N PHE A 97 2.44 7.19 -7.15
CA PHE A 97 1.26 7.35 -7.98
C PHE A 97 -0.01 6.89 -7.26
N LYS A 98 -1.16 7.36 -7.74
CA LYS A 98 -2.48 6.90 -7.31
C LYS A 98 -3.11 6.02 -8.38
N ILE A 99 -3.63 4.88 -7.97
CA ILE A 99 -4.41 3.99 -8.84
C ILE A 99 -5.85 4.47 -8.80
N LEU A 100 -6.32 4.99 -9.93
CA LEU A 100 -7.70 5.42 -10.11
C LEU A 100 -8.49 4.31 -10.80
N PRO A 101 -9.46 3.66 -10.13
CA PRO A 101 -10.32 2.69 -10.77
C PRO A 101 -11.16 3.37 -11.85
N PHE A 102 -11.16 2.82 -13.05
CA PHE A 102 -11.92 3.33 -14.19
C PHE A 102 -12.60 2.18 -14.95
N GLY A 103 -13.83 2.40 -15.40
CA GLY A 103 -14.55 1.40 -16.19
C GLY A 103 -16.08 1.51 -16.10
N PRO A 104 -16.82 0.60 -16.76
CA PRO A 104 -18.26 0.55 -16.68
C PRO A 104 -18.76 0.38 -15.23
N VAL A 105 -19.80 1.13 -14.85
CA VAL A 105 -20.37 1.14 -13.51
C VAL A 105 -20.65 -0.26 -12.96
N LYS A 106 -21.19 -1.15 -13.80
CA LYS A 106 -21.48 -2.55 -13.43
C LYS A 106 -20.25 -3.30 -12.89
N ASN A 107 -19.07 -3.04 -13.43
CA ASN A 107 -17.83 -3.70 -13.03
C ASN A 107 -17.13 -2.95 -11.89
N LEU A 108 -17.28 -1.62 -11.89
CA LEU A 108 -16.62 -0.73 -10.95
C LEU A 108 -17.25 -0.76 -9.56
N MET A 109 -18.58 -0.75 -9.47
CA MET A 109 -19.31 -0.70 -8.19
C MET A 109 -18.96 -1.86 -7.25
N PRO A 110 -18.95 -3.13 -7.68
CA PRO A 110 -18.54 -4.23 -6.79
C PRO A 110 -17.10 -4.10 -6.29
N TYR A 111 -16.21 -3.51 -7.07
CA TYR A 111 -14.84 -3.23 -6.66
C TYR A 111 -14.80 -2.14 -5.57
N LEU A 112 -15.50 -1.02 -5.77
CA LEU A 112 -15.52 0.10 -4.83
C LEU A 112 -16.19 -0.27 -3.51
N ILE A 113 -17.27 -1.05 -3.54
CA ILE A 113 -17.95 -1.55 -2.35
C ILE A 113 -16.99 -2.38 -1.49
N ARG A 114 -16.27 -3.34 -2.09
CA ARG A 114 -15.27 -4.12 -1.34
C ARG A 114 -14.18 -3.26 -0.72
N ARG A 115 -13.73 -2.19 -1.40
CA ARG A 115 -12.75 -1.24 -0.83
C ARG A 115 -13.33 -0.46 0.34
N ALA A 116 -14.58 -0.02 0.24
CA ALA A 116 -15.27 0.67 1.33
C ALA A 116 -15.44 -0.25 2.56
N GLU A 117 -15.79 -1.51 2.36
CA GLU A 117 -15.92 -2.51 3.42
C GLU A 117 -14.57 -2.80 4.10
N GLU A 118 -13.49 -2.96 3.32
CA GLU A 118 -12.14 -3.14 3.85
C GLU A 118 -11.68 -1.95 4.71
N ASN A 119 -11.96 -0.72 4.28
CA ASN A 119 -11.65 0.48 5.05
C ASN A 119 -12.46 0.58 6.35
N SER A 120 -13.73 0.16 6.32
CA SER A 120 -14.61 0.24 7.48
C SER A 120 -14.32 -0.88 8.51
N SER A 121 -13.80 -2.02 8.07
CA SER A 121 -13.55 -3.19 8.92
C SER A 121 -12.36 -2.99 9.87
N VAL A 122 -11.46 -2.06 9.57
CA VAL A 122 -10.32 -1.75 10.43
C VAL A 122 -10.72 -0.71 11.47
N LYS A 123 -11.08 -1.15 12.67
CA LYS A 123 -11.45 -0.29 13.80
C LYS A 123 -10.41 0.81 14.02
N GLY A 124 -10.84 2.07 13.99
CA GLY A 124 -9.99 3.23 14.26
C GLY A 124 -9.25 3.83 13.06
N GLN A 125 -9.21 3.18 11.90
CA GLN A 125 -8.46 3.69 10.75
C GLN A 125 -9.16 4.90 10.12
N THR A 126 -10.48 4.89 10.01
CA THR A 126 -11.25 6.02 9.43
C THR A 126 -11.09 7.30 10.25
N GLY A 127 -11.12 7.22 11.58
CA GLY A 127 -10.91 8.38 12.46
C GLY A 127 -9.49 8.91 12.37
N ARG A 128 -8.49 8.03 12.27
CA ARG A 128 -7.08 8.40 12.10
C ARG A 128 -6.82 9.06 10.75
N GLU A 129 -7.34 8.52 9.66
CA GLU A 129 -7.18 9.12 8.32
C GLU A 129 -7.79 10.52 8.25
N LEU A 130 -9.01 10.69 8.78
CA LEU A 130 -9.64 12.00 8.85
C LEU A 130 -8.79 13.00 9.63
N GLN A 131 -8.24 12.60 10.77
CA GLN A 131 -7.38 13.47 11.59
C GLN A 131 -6.10 13.85 10.83
N LEU A 132 -5.49 12.93 10.11
CA LEU A 132 -4.31 13.19 9.28
C LEU A 132 -4.61 14.16 8.14
N ILE A 133 -5.76 14.02 7.48
CA ILE A 133 -6.22 14.95 6.44
C ILE A 133 -6.46 16.35 7.02
N LEU A 134 -7.10 16.44 8.17
CA LEU A 134 -7.35 17.72 8.84
C LEU A 134 -6.03 18.42 9.27
N ASN A 135 -5.07 17.66 9.77
CA ASN A 135 -3.75 18.16 10.13
C ASN A 135 -3.00 18.67 8.89
N GLU A 136 -3.01 17.92 7.78
CA GLU A 136 -2.39 18.35 6.54
C GLU A 136 -3.06 19.60 5.95
N ARG A 137 -4.39 19.70 6.03
CA ARG A 137 -5.12 20.92 5.64
C ARG A 137 -4.72 22.14 6.47
N LYS A 138 -4.54 21.96 7.79
CA LYS A 138 -4.04 23.05 8.68
C LYS A 138 -2.62 23.46 8.29
N ARG A 139 -1.73 22.48 8.08
CA ARG A 139 -0.34 22.74 7.66
C ARG A 139 -0.29 23.58 6.38
N ARG A 140 -1.04 23.19 5.34
CA ARG A 140 -1.09 23.91 4.05
C ARG A 140 -1.63 25.34 4.18
N LYS A 141 -2.54 25.58 5.12
CA LYS A 141 -3.03 26.95 5.38
C LYS A 141 -1.95 27.83 6.00
N LEU A 142 -1.10 27.27 6.87
CA LEU A 142 0.00 28.00 7.52
C LEU A 142 1.17 28.28 6.56
N GLU A 143 1.41 27.40 5.57
CA GLU A 143 2.48 27.60 4.57
C GLU A 143 2.07 28.58 3.43
N LYS A 144 0.80 28.97 3.34
CA LYS A 144 0.29 29.94 2.33
C LYS A 144 0.30 31.41 2.84
N VAL A 145 0.77 31.64 4.05
CA VAL A 145 1.04 32.92 4.65
C VAL A 145 2.54 33.19 4.62
#